data_246d8fa5ff8a5b60251d3c5d7f50d7fd
#
_entry.id   246d8fa5ff8a5b60251d3c5d7f50d7fd
#
_cell.length_a   1.000
_cell.length_b   1.000
_cell.length_c   1.000
_cell.angle_alpha   90.00
_cell.angle_beta   90.00
_cell.angle_gamma   90.00
#
_symmetry.space_group_name_H-M   'P 1'
#
loop_
_entity.id
_entity.type
_entity.pdbx_description
1 polymer ?
#
loop_
_entity_poly.entity_id
_entity_poly.type
_entity_poly.pdbx_seq_one_letter_code
_entity_poly.pdbx_strand_id
1 'polypeptide(L)'
;MQQQITNTKIVMPKKPIGLPNESNFKIMNEDLRDLKEKEVLVKTIWLSLDPYMRGTMNRIDEGEVMMGEIIGEVIHSNSENYKVGEIVLSKSGWQMFSIVDESTLKKVDKRISPLSLALGSIGMPGLTAYFGLFR
;
A
#
# COMPACT_ATOMS: atom_id res chain seq x y z
N MET A 1 -14.48 14.43 -18.46
CA MET A 1 -14.52 14.69 -17.00
C MET A 1 -14.04 13.45 -16.27
N GLN A 2 -12.98 13.55 -15.52
CA GLN A 2 -12.60 12.45 -14.64
C GLN A 2 -13.65 12.36 -13.52
N GLN A 3 -14.17 11.17 -13.32
CA GLN A 3 -15.06 10.90 -12.22
C GLN A 3 -14.28 11.11 -10.92
N GLN A 4 -14.75 11.98 -10.03
CA GLN A 4 -14.11 12.23 -8.75
C GLN A 4 -14.12 10.93 -7.93
N ILE A 5 -12.93 10.45 -7.57
CA ILE A 5 -12.75 9.21 -6.81
C ILE A 5 -12.56 9.57 -5.35
N THR A 6 -13.41 9.03 -4.50
CA THR A 6 -13.28 9.15 -3.04
C THR A 6 -12.46 7.98 -2.53
N ASN A 7 -11.36 8.29 -1.85
CA ASN A 7 -10.50 7.31 -1.19
C ASN A 7 -10.96 7.07 0.24
N THR A 8 -11.05 5.81 0.64
CA THR A 8 -11.21 5.41 2.05
C THR A 8 -9.85 4.92 2.56
N LYS A 9 -9.40 5.50 3.66
CA LYS A 9 -8.11 5.19 4.29
C LYS A 9 -8.23 5.03 5.79
N ILE A 10 -7.29 4.29 6.39
CA ILE A 10 -7.15 4.15 7.83
C ILE A 10 -5.93 4.95 8.26
N VAL A 11 -6.17 5.95 9.10
CA VAL A 11 -5.12 6.79 9.69
C VAL A 11 -4.93 6.46 11.16
N MET A 12 -3.77 6.84 11.69
CA MET A 12 -3.46 6.72 13.12
C MET A 12 -3.67 8.07 13.80
N PRO A 13 -4.84 8.34 14.43
CA PRO A 13 -5.12 9.62 15.07
C PRO A 13 -4.27 9.85 16.32
N LYS A 14 -3.82 8.77 16.98
CA LYS A 14 -3.03 8.79 18.19
C LYS A 14 -2.11 7.59 18.26
N LYS A 15 -0.87 7.84 18.67
CA LYS A 15 0.11 6.76 18.89
C LYS A 15 -0.31 5.83 20.01
N PRO A 16 -0.12 4.51 19.89
CA PRO A 16 -0.46 3.57 20.94
C PRO A 16 0.50 3.68 22.12
N ILE A 17 -0.05 3.54 23.32
CA ILE A 17 0.71 3.34 24.55
C ILE A 17 0.55 1.87 24.93
N GLY A 18 1.62 1.08 24.80
CA GLY A 18 1.54 -0.37 24.94
C GLY A 18 0.93 -1.06 23.72
N LEU A 19 -0.03 -1.95 23.93
CA LEU A 19 -0.73 -2.62 22.83
C LEU A 19 -1.68 -1.66 22.10
N PRO A 20 -1.71 -1.67 20.76
CA PRO A 20 -2.70 -0.91 20.02
C PRO A 20 -4.11 -1.39 20.30
N ASN A 21 -5.05 -0.46 20.25
CA ASN A 21 -6.49 -0.72 20.35
C ASN A 21 -7.25 0.10 19.30
N GLU A 22 -8.55 -0.06 19.23
CA GLU A 22 -9.39 0.59 18.22
C GLU A 22 -9.24 2.11 18.17
N SER A 23 -8.95 2.78 19.30
CA SER A 23 -8.78 4.23 19.34
C SER A 23 -7.52 4.73 18.61
N ASN A 24 -6.60 3.84 18.28
CA ASN A 24 -5.40 4.16 17.50
C ASN A 24 -5.66 4.16 15.97
N PHE A 25 -6.86 3.84 15.54
CA PHE A 25 -7.24 3.75 14.14
C PHE A 25 -8.51 4.55 13.86
N LYS A 26 -8.51 5.25 12.74
CA LYS A 26 -9.68 6.01 12.28
C LYS A 26 -9.86 5.84 10.79
N ILE A 27 -11.07 5.49 10.38
CA ILE A 27 -11.45 5.47 8.96
C ILE A 27 -11.74 6.90 8.53
N MET A 28 -11.12 7.32 7.43
CA MET A 28 -11.32 8.63 6.81
C MET A 28 -11.59 8.49 5.32
N ASN A 29 -12.42 9.38 4.81
CA ASN A 29 -12.69 9.53 3.38
C ASN A 29 -12.13 10.86 2.90
N GLU A 30 -11.55 10.87 1.72
CA GLU A 30 -11.08 12.09 1.06
C GLU A 30 -11.24 11.97 -0.45
N ASP A 31 -11.52 13.07 -1.10
CA ASP A 31 -11.54 13.13 -2.55
C ASP A 31 -10.10 13.25 -3.07
N LEU A 32 -9.78 12.43 -4.07
CA LEU A 32 -8.44 12.43 -4.64
C LEU A 32 -8.26 13.62 -5.57
N ARG A 33 -7.06 14.20 -5.52
CA ARG A 33 -6.60 15.23 -6.47
C ARG A 33 -6.26 14.61 -7.84
N ASP A 34 -6.06 15.44 -8.83
CA ASP A 34 -5.55 15.03 -10.12
C ASP A 34 -4.08 14.54 -10.01
N LEU A 35 -3.73 13.61 -10.92
CA LEU A 35 -2.36 13.10 -11.05
C LEU A 35 -1.45 14.17 -11.62
N LYS A 36 -0.27 14.30 -11.03
CA LYS A 36 0.86 15.02 -11.61
C LYS A 36 1.61 14.15 -12.61
N GLU A 37 2.59 14.74 -13.29
CA GLU A 37 3.53 14.01 -14.14
C GLU A 37 4.25 12.90 -13.33
N LYS A 38 4.43 11.73 -13.93
CA LYS A 38 5.04 10.52 -13.33
C LYS A 38 4.27 9.91 -12.16
N GLU A 39 3.05 10.35 -11.92
CA GLU A 39 2.19 9.74 -10.92
C GLU A 39 1.20 8.75 -11.55
N VAL A 40 0.84 7.76 -10.77
CA VAL A 40 -0.20 6.80 -11.11
C VAL A 40 -1.20 6.66 -9.97
N LEU A 41 -2.44 6.34 -10.32
CA LEU A 41 -3.49 5.99 -9.35
C LEU A 41 -3.59 4.48 -9.27
N VAL A 42 -3.36 3.96 -8.08
CA VAL A 42 -3.40 2.53 -7.79
C VAL A 42 -4.62 2.21 -6.93
N LYS A 43 -5.39 1.21 -7.37
CA LYS A 43 -6.47 0.60 -6.58
C LYS A 43 -5.90 -0.59 -5.82
N THR A 44 -6.01 -0.59 -4.51
CA THR A 44 -5.56 -1.69 -3.65
C THR A 44 -6.42 -2.95 -3.89
N ILE A 45 -5.76 -4.08 -4.12
CA ILE A 45 -6.38 -5.41 -4.23
C ILE A 45 -6.10 -6.21 -2.96
N TRP A 46 -4.85 -6.22 -2.51
CA TRP A 46 -4.40 -6.91 -1.31
C TRP A 46 -3.54 -5.99 -0.44
N LEU A 47 -3.75 -6.06 0.86
CA LEU A 47 -2.93 -5.40 1.88
C LEU A 47 -2.30 -6.47 2.76
N SER A 48 -0.98 -6.40 2.94
CA SER A 48 -0.28 -7.25 3.92
C SER A 48 -0.38 -6.66 5.31
N LEU A 49 -0.63 -7.49 6.30
CA LEU A 49 -0.58 -7.13 7.72
C LEU A 49 0.62 -7.85 8.35
N ASP A 50 1.64 -7.11 8.71
CA ASP A 50 2.93 -7.64 9.17
C ASP A 50 3.31 -7.09 10.55
N PRO A 51 4.04 -7.86 11.37
CA PRO A 51 4.42 -7.44 12.73
C PRO A 51 5.24 -6.15 12.80
N TYR A 52 6.05 -5.84 11.78
CA TYR A 52 6.85 -4.61 11.74
C TYR A 52 6.00 -3.33 11.82
N MET A 53 4.73 -3.40 11.41
CA MET A 53 3.80 -2.27 11.44
C MET A 53 3.62 -1.73 12.86
N ARG A 54 3.68 -2.58 13.87
CA ARG A 54 3.65 -2.13 15.28
C ARG A 54 4.81 -1.19 15.59
N GLY A 55 6.00 -1.50 15.12
CA GLY A 55 7.18 -0.65 15.29
C GLY A 55 7.06 0.67 14.52
N THR A 56 6.44 0.64 13.33
CA THR A 56 6.26 1.84 12.51
C THR A 56 5.26 2.83 13.11
N MET A 57 4.28 2.36 13.90
CA MET A 57 3.33 3.24 14.61
C MET A 57 4.00 4.28 15.52
N ASN A 58 5.22 4.00 15.98
CA ASN A 58 5.97 4.96 16.78
C ASN A 58 6.70 6.01 15.94
N ARG A 59 6.86 5.77 14.64
CA ARG A 59 7.67 6.58 13.70
C ARG A 59 6.84 7.49 12.82
N ILE A 60 5.63 7.04 12.42
CA ILE A 60 4.71 7.86 11.62
C ILE A 60 4.06 8.93 12.50
N ASP A 61 3.70 10.04 11.91
CA ASP A 61 3.03 11.13 12.61
C ASP A 61 1.54 10.81 12.84
N GLU A 62 0.99 11.42 13.89
CA GLU A 62 -0.46 11.29 14.16
C GLU A 62 -1.27 11.93 13.02
N GLY A 63 -2.31 11.23 12.59
CA GLY A 63 -3.14 11.62 11.45
C GLY A 63 -2.67 11.07 10.10
N GLU A 64 -1.49 10.47 10.01
CA GLU A 64 -1.02 9.84 8.77
C GLU A 64 -1.65 8.46 8.55
N VAL A 65 -1.64 8.04 7.26
CA VAL A 65 -2.11 6.72 6.84
C VAL A 65 -1.21 5.64 7.45
N MET A 66 -1.84 4.59 7.97
CA MET A 66 -1.12 3.41 8.44
C MET A 66 -0.28 2.81 7.32
N MET A 67 1.00 2.55 7.61
CA MET A 67 1.93 1.97 6.64
C MET A 67 1.62 0.50 6.36
N GLY A 68 1.89 0.08 5.13
CA GLY A 68 1.80 -1.32 4.72
C GLY A 68 2.09 -1.50 3.24
N GLU A 69 2.57 -2.68 2.88
CA GLU A 69 2.70 -3.08 1.48
C GLU A 69 1.37 -3.56 0.93
N ILE A 70 1.10 -3.16 -0.30
CA ILE A 70 -0.10 -3.55 -1.04
C ILE A 70 0.27 -4.13 -2.41
N ILE A 71 -0.59 -5.00 -2.90
CA ILE A 71 -0.72 -5.29 -4.32
C ILE A 71 -1.92 -4.53 -4.85
N GLY A 72 -1.73 -3.80 -5.91
CA GLY A 72 -2.78 -3.00 -6.53
C GLY A 72 -2.74 -3.03 -8.05
N GLU A 73 -3.80 -2.51 -8.64
CA GLU A 73 -3.93 -2.31 -10.07
C GLU A 73 -3.83 -0.83 -10.41
N VAL A 74 -3.04 -0.50 -11.41
CA VAL A 74 -2.98 0.86 -11.97
C VAL A 74 -4.29 1.14 -12.70
N ILE A 75 -5.06 2.11 -12.23
CA ILE A 75 -6.36 2.49 -12.83
C ILE A 75 -6.32 3.82 -13.60
N HIS A 76 -5.34 4.69 -13.29
CA HIS A 76 -5.01 5.88 -14.08
C HIS A 76 -3.49 6.08 -14.06
N SER A 77 -2.91 6.61 -15.14
CA SER A 77 -1.47 6.79 -15.25
C SER A 77 -1.09 8.06 -16.04
N ASN A 78 -0.24 8.88 -15.43
CA ASN A 78 0.53 9.94 -16.06
C ASN A 78 2.03 9.56 -16.16
N SER A 79 2.32 8.25 -16.18
CA SER A 79 3.65 7.67 -16.30
C SER A 79 3.82 7.02 -17.67
N GLU A 80 5.01 7.11 -18.25
CA GLU A 80 5.38 6.35 -19.46
C GLU A 80 5.72 4.89 -19.14
N ASN A 81 6.14 4.62 -17.90
CA ASN A 81 6.61 3.31 -17.45
C ASN A 81 5.51 2.37 -16.95
N TYR A 82 4.36 2.93 -16.54
CA TYR A 82 3.24 2.16 -16.00
C TYR A 82 1.97 2.42 -16.79
N LYS A 83 1.30 1.35 -17.19
CA LYS A 83 0.05 1.40 -17.97
C LYS A 83 -1.13 0.98 -17.12
N VAL A 84 -2.31 1.51 -17.45
CA VAL A 84 -3.57 1.08 -16.84
C VAL A 84 -3.74 -0.44 -16.98
N GLY A 85 -4.15 -1.09 -15.91
CA GLY A 85 -4.32 -2.55 -15.81
C GLY A 85 -3.06 -3.30 -15.38
N GLU A 86 -1.90 -2.66 -15.24
CA GLU A 86 -0.71 -3.32 -14.67
C GLU A 86 -0.87 -3.55 -13.17
N ILE A 87 -0.31 -4.66 -12.70
CA ILE A 87 -0.29 -5.02 -11.30
C ILE A 87 1.04 -4.56 -10.70
N VAL A 88 0.94 -3.90 -9.56
CA VAL A 88 2.09 -3.28 -8.88
C VAL A 88 2.11 -3.59 -7.40
N LEU A 89 3.32 -3.63 -6.85
CA LEU A 89 3.59 -3.63 -5.41
C LEU A 89 3.94 -2.20 -5.01
N SER A 90 3.30 -1.72 -3.94
CA SER A 90 3.50 -0.38 -3.40
C SER A 90 3.50 -0.40 -1.87
N LYS A 91 4.14 0.59 -1.26
CA LYS A 91 4.10 0.83 0.19
C LYS A 91 3.10 1.95 0.55
N SER A 92 2.01 2.01 -0.18
CA SER A 92 1.02 3.09 -0.04
C SER A 92 0.13 2.98 1.20
N GLY A 93 0.21 1.89 1.94
CA GLY A 93 -0.46 1.76 3.24
C GLY A 93 -1.92 1.34 3.17
N TRP A 94 -2.61 1.56 4.26
CA TRP A 94 -3.98 1.09 4.50
C TRP A 94 -5.01 2.03 3.87
N GLN A 95 -5.17 1.92 2.55
CA GLN A 95 -6.14 2.73 1.80
C GLN A 95 -6.60 2.02 0.53
N MET A 96 -7.80 2.37 0.07
CA MET A 96 -8.38 1.74 -1.11
C MET A 96 -7.76 2.23 -2.42
N PHE A 97 -7.41 3.50 -2.46
CA PHE A 97 -6.78 4.14 -3.62
C PHE A 97 -5.58 4.96 -3.15
N SER A 98 -4.53 5.02 -3.96
CA SER A 98 -3.36 5.83 -3.66
C SER A 98 -2.79 6.47 -4.93
N ILE A 99 -2.44 7.74 -4.84
CA ILE A 99 -1.64 8.42 -5.85
C ILE A 99 -0.19 8.26 -5.44
N VAL A 100 0.60 7.64 -6.30
CA VAL A 100 2.00 7.31 -6.02
C VAL A 100 2.91 7.69 -7.18
N ASP A 101 4.13 8.09 -6.85
CA ASP A 101 5.19 8.34 -7.83
C ASP A 101 5.69 7.01 -8.42
N GLU A 102 5.91 6.98 -9.72
CA GLU A 102 6.33 5.78 -10.46
C GLU A 102 7.61 5.14 -9.91
N SER A 103 8.53 5.94 -9.34
CA SER A 103 9.80 5.45 -8.79
C SER A 103 9.63 4.57 -7.54
N THR A 104 8.48 4.66 -6.87
CA THR A 104 8.18 3.90 -5.65
C THR A 104 7.51 2.56 -5.92
N LEU A 105 7.17 2.28 -7.16
CA LEU A 105 6.43 1.10 -7.57
C LEU A 105 7.34 -0.02 -8.07
N LYS A 106 6.85 -1.26 -7.93
CA LYS A 106 7.43 -2.44 -8.56
C LYS A 106 6.35 -3.18 -9.34
N LYS A 107 6.66 -3.58 -10.58
CA LYS A 107 5.75 -4.41 -11.37
C LYS A 107 5.68 -5.82 -10.80
N VAL A 108 4.47 -6.35 -10.76
CA VAL A 108 4.18 -7.73 -10.35
C VAL A 108 3.70 -8.53 -11.55
N ASP A 109 4.25 -9.72 -11.73
CA ASP A 109 3.85 -10.61 -12.81
C ASP A 109 2.42 -11.10 -12.58
N LYS A 110 1.52 -10.78 -13.52
CA LYS A 110 0.10 -11.20 -13.47
C LYS A 110 -0.10 -12.72 -13.48
N ARG A 111 0.91 -13.48 -13.88
CA ARG A 111 0.86 -14.95 -13.86
C ARG A 111 0.96 -15.53 -12.46
N ILE A 112 1.41 -14.75 -11.49
CA ILE A 112 1.39 -15.13 -10.07
C ILE A 112 -0.06 -15.28 -9.64
N SER A 113 -0.43 -16.47 -9.15
CA SER A 113 -1.80 -16.76 -8.73
C SER A 113 -1.82 -17.59 -7.45
N PRO A 114 -2.50 -17.12 -6.40
CA PRO A 114 -3.12 -15.80 -6.30
C PRO A 114 -2.07 -14.68 -6.20
N LEU A 115 -2.43 -13.46 -6.58
CA LEU A 115 -1.54 -12.28 -6.54
C LEU A 115 -1.00 -11.98 -5.13
N SER A 116 -1.74 -12.34 -4.09
CA SER A 116 -1.34 -12.19 -2.69
C SER A 116 -0.02 -12.92 -2.34
N LEU A 117 0.40 -13.92 -3.14
CA LEU A 117 1.70 -14.58 -2.97
C LEU A 117 2.88 -13.60 -3.08
N ALA A 118 2.73 -12.53 -3.85
CA ALA A 118 3.76 -11.48 -3.98
C ALA A 118 3.96 -10.68 -2.67
N LEU A 119 3.00 -10.71 -1.75
CA LEU A 119 3.10 -10.18 -0.38
C LEU A 119 3.51 -11.24 0.64
N GLY A 120 3.47 -12.51 0.28
CA GLY A 120 3.75 -13.66 1.14
C GLY A 120 5.02 -14.41 0.74
N SER A 121 4.84 -15.66 0.29
CA SER A 121 5.95 -16.60 0.01
C SER A 121 6.90 -16.14 -1.10
N ILE A 122 6.44 -15.34 -2.06
CA ILE A 122 7.26 -14.76 -3.14
C ILE A 122 7.74 -13.34 -2.78
N GLY A 123 7.26 -12.76 -1.68
CA GLY A 123 7.62 -11.44 -1.19
C GLY A 123 8.54 -11.46 0.02
N MET A 124 8.45 -10.41 0.83
CA MET A 124 9.29 -10.21 2.03
C MET A 124 9.23 -11.38 3.02
N PRO A 125 8.05 -11.92 3.43
CA PRO A 125 8.00 -13.05 4.36
C PRO A 125 8.72 -14.30 3.84
N GLY A 126 8.57 -14.62 2.56
CA GLY A 126 9.26 -15.74 1.91
C GLY A 126 10.78 -15.56 1.91
N LEU A 127 11.28 -14.37 1.59
CA LEU A 127 12.71 -14.05 1.66
C LEU A 127 13.23 -14.14 3.10
N THR A 128 12.47 -13.65 4.07
CA THR A 128 12.82 -13.73 5.49
C THR A 128 12.95 -15.19 5.94
N ALA A 129 12.00 -16.05 5.57
CA ALA A 129 12.06 -17.47 5.87
C ALA A 129 13.25 -18.14 5.18
N TYR A 130 13.49 -17.87 3.90
CA TYR A 130 14.62 -18.41 3.16
C TYR A 130 15.96 -18.07 3.83
N PHE A 131 16.24 -16.81 4.09
CA PHE A 131 17.49 -16.39 4.73
C PHE A 131 17.60 -16.84 6.19
N GLY A 132 16.50 -17.07 6.89
CA GLY A 132 16.50 -17.63 8.24
C GLY A 132 16.86 -19.12 8.28
N LEU A 133 16.47 -19.89 7.24
CA LEU A 133 16.69 -21.33 7.18
C LEU A 133 18.04 -21.71 6.56
N PHE A 134 18.56 -20.93 5.63
CA PHE A 134 19.74 -21.25 4.82
C PHE A 134 20.95 -20.36 5.16
N ARG A 135 21.15 -20.07 6.40
CA ARG A 135 22.39 -19.40 6.90
C ARG A 135 23.53 -20.37 7.03
#